data_024c6f04024531b2b5618efae1f59ce4
#
_entry.id   024c6f04024531b2b5618efae1f59ce4
#
_cell.length_a   1.000
_cell.length_b   1.000
_cell.length_c   1.000
_cell.angle_alpha   90.00
_cell.angle_beta   90.00
_cell.angle_gamma   90.00
#
_symmetry.space_group_name_H-M   'P 1'
#
loop_
_entity.id
_entity.type
_entity.pdbx_description
1 polymer ?
#
loop_
_entity_poly.entity_id
_entity_poly.type
_entity_poly.pdbx_seq_one_letter_code
_entity_poly.pdbx_strand_id
1 'polypeptide(L)'
;RPKLDDYETYFFLVMKMLTTSERGEIVVEQVSFVLGRNYVLSFQENGTDVFHTVRDRLRGGKGRLRQNGSDYLLYALIDAIVDQYFEVLELLGEQIESLQERVMADPKPDILKDIHGLKQQLLFVRRAVWPLREAINGLSRSDCPFLHESTKIFIRDVYDHVVQIVDTIETLREMVSASL
;
A
#
# COMPACT_ATOMS: atom_id res chain seq x y z
N ARG A 1 10.99 -1.96 -6.69
CA ARG A 1 11.09 -0.98 -5.60
C ARG A 1 10.20 0.20 -5.95
N PRO A 2 9.35 0.70 -5.05
CA PRO A 2 8.61 1.94 -5.23
C PRO A 2 9.54 3.11 -5.56
N LYS A 3 9.13 3.94 -6.53
CA LYS A 3 9.88 5.12 -6.97
C LYS A 3 8.96 6.11 -7.68
N LEU A 4 9.36 7.37 -7.70
CA LEU A 4 8.76 8.44 -8.47
C LEU A 4 9.82 9.04 -9.38
N ASP A 5 9.55 9.11 -10.67
CA ASP A 5 10.38 9.78 -11.66
C ASP A 5 9.58 10.94 -12.28
N ASP A 6 10.16 12.14 -12.33
CA ASP A 6 9.58 13.33 -12.94
C ASP A 6 10.22 13.56 -14.32
N TYR A 7 9.39 13.58 -15.36
CA TYR A 7 9.80 13.77 -16.76
C TYR A 7 9.27 15.09 -17.36
N GLU A 8 9.03 16.11 -16.53
CA GLU A 8 8.51 17.44 -16.91
C GLU A 8 7.10 17.43 -17.52
N THR A 9 6.81 16.50 -18.42
CA THR A 9 5.51 16.37 -19.10
C THR A 9 4.60 15.31 -18.49
N TYR A 10 5.15 14.41 -17.70
CA TYR A 10 4.42 13.38 -16.95
C TYR A 10 5.22 12.89 -15.74
N PHE A 11 4.53 12.34 -14.77
CA PHE A 11 5.13 11.54 -13.69
C PHE A 11 5.03 10.06 -13.97
N PHE A 12 6.07 9.34 -13.59
CA PHE A 12 6.06 7.89 -13.54
C PHE A 12 6.23 7.42 -12.09
N LEU A 13 5.18 6.80 -11.55
CA LEU A 13 5.15 6.26 -10.19
C LEU A 13 5.08 4.74 -10.23
N VAL A 14 6.00 4.09 -9.53
CA VAL A 14 5.98 2.64 -9.32
C VAL A 14 5.64 2.35 -7.86
N MET A 15 4.69 1.47 -7.63
CA MET A 15 4.28 1.00 -6.31
C MET A 15 4.25 -0.52 -6.27
N LYS A 16 4.19 -1.07 -5.06
CA LYS A 16 3.83 -2.47 -4.84
C LYS A 16 2.41 -2.52 -4.28
N MET A 17 1.57 -3.35 -4.86
CA MET A 17 0.25 -3.67 -4.36
C MET A 17 0.36 -4.94 -3.54
N LEU A 18 -0.25 -4.94 -2.36
CA LEU A 18 -0.33 -6.08 -1.45
C LEU A 18 -1.77 -6.58 -1.44
N THR A 19 -1.93 -7.87 -1.63
CA THR A 19 -3.22 -8.55 -1.51
C THR A 19 -3.03 -9.88 -0.79
N THR A 20 -4.11 -10.51 -0.40
CA THR A 20 -4.11 -11.84 0.19
C THR A 20 -4.70 -12.85 -0.80
N SER A 21 -4.06 -14.00 -0.95
CA SER A 21 -4.60 -15.13 -1.69
C SER A 21 -5.74 -15.80 -0.91
N GLU A 22 -6.51 -16.67 -1.56
CA GLU A 22 -7.52 -17.51 -0.90
C GLU A 22 -6.95 -18.38 0.24
N ARG A 23 -5.65 -18.62 0.24
CA ARG A 23 -4.93 -19.38 1.28
C ARG A 23 -4.40 -18.49 2.41
N GLY A 24 -4.69 -17.17 2.38
CA GLY A 24 -4.18 -16.21 3.36
C GLY A 24 -2.70 -15.84 3.20
N GLU A 25 -2.08 -16.20 2.06
CA GLU A 25 -0.71 -15.82 1.75
C GLU A 25 -0.67 -14.39 1.17
N ILE A 26 0.34 -13.62 1.56
CA ILE A 26 0.53 -12.27 1.02
C ILE A 26 1.10 -12.36 -0.39
N VAL A 27 0.38 -11.75 -1.33
CA VAL A 27 0.78 -11.60 -2.73
C VAL A 27 1.23 -10.17 -2.97
N VAL A 28 2.40 -9.99 -3.57
CA VAL A 28 2.93 -8.68 -3.95
C VAL A 28 2.99 -8.56 -5.45
N GLU A 29 2.34 -7.55 -5.97
CA GLU A 29 2.28 -7.22 -7.38
C GLU A 29 2.86 -5.83 -7.63
N GLN A 30 3.48 -5.61 -8.78
CA GLN A 30 3.90 -4.28 -9.18
C GLN A 30 2.77 -3.56 -9.92
N VAL A 31 2.55 -2.30 -9.52
CA VAL A 31 1.68 -1.38 -10.22
C VAL A 31 2.49 -0.16 -10.61
N SER A 32 2.31 0.31 -11.84
CA SER A 32 2.94 1.52 -12.34
C SER A 32 1.89 2.48 -12.84
N PHE A 33 2.08 3.77 -12.56
CA PHE A 33 1.22 4.85 -13.02
C PHE A 33 1.99 5.85 -13.84
N VAL A 34 1.36 6.34 -14.90
CA VAL A 34 1.80 7.52 -15.64
C VAL A 34 0.75 8.60 -15.45
N LEU A 35 1.10 9.69 -14.77
CA LEU A 35 0.26 10.87 -14.62
C LEU A 35 0.69 11.93 -15.64
N GLY A 36 -0.20 12.27 -16.55
CA GLY A 36 -0.07 13.43 -17.41
C GLY A 36 -1.14 14.48 -17.09
N ARG A 37 -1.11 15.60 -17.82
CA ARG A 37 -2.00 16.74 -17.57
C ARG A 37 -3.50 16.34 -17.53
N ASN A 38 -3.94 15.48 -18.44
CA ASN A 38 -5.35 15.13 -18.63
C ASN A 38 -5.61 13.62 -18.62
N TYR A 39 -4.63 12.81 -18.18
CA TYR A 39 -4.76 11.36 -18.19
C TYR A 39 -3.96 10.72 -17.06
N VAL A 40 -4.42 9.54 -16.66
CA VAL A 40 -3.68 8.58 -15.84
C VAL A 40 -3.70 7.24 -16.55
N LEU A 41 -2.53 6.64 -16.72
CA LEU A 41 -2.39 5.26 -17.19
C LEU A 41 -1.95 4.41 -16.00
N SER A 42 -2.54 3.24 -15.84
CA SER A 42 -2.14 2.25 -14.84
C SER A 42 -1.77 0.93 -15.50
N PHE A 43 -0.68 0.34 -15.05
CA PHE A 43 -0.18 -0.95 -15.52
C PHE A 43 -0.05 -1.89 -14.33
N GLN A 44 -0.70 -3.04 -14.40
CA GLN A 44 -0.68 -4.11 -13.40
C GLN A 44 -0.06 -5.36 -14.00
N GLU A 45 0.66 -6.15 -13.18
CA GLU A 45 1.24 -7.43 -13.61
C GLU A 45 0.19 -8.52 -13.70
N ASN A 46 -0.79 -8.49 -12.80
CA ASN A 46 -1.88 -9.47 -12.71
C ASN A 46 -3.25 -8.77 -12.74
N GLY A 47 -4.31 -9.56 -12.87
CA GLY A 47 -5.66 -9.06 -12.97
C GLY A 47 -6.38 -8.82 -11.64
N THR A 48 -5.66 -8.64 -10.53
CA THR A 48 -6.28 -8.38 -9.22
C THR A 48 -7.02 -7.04 -9.23
N ASP A 49 -8.30 -7.05 -8.85
CA ASP A 49 -9.18 -5.91 -9.00
C ASP A 49 -9.27 -5.02 -7.74
N VAL A 50 -8.14 -4.39 -7.38
CA VAL A 50 -8.10 -3.41 -6.27
C VAL A 50 -8.80 -2.09 -6.63
N PHE A 51 -8.94 -1.80 -7.92
CA PHE A 51 -9.48 -0.52 -8.39
C PHE A 51 -10.98 -0.54 -8.69
N HIS A 52 -11.70 -1.62 -8.38
CA HIS A 52 -13.13 -1.71 -8.69
C HIS A 52 -13.95 -0.57 -8.08
N THR A 53 -13.69 -0.22 -6.82
CA THR A 53 -14.36 0.89 -6.12
C THR A 53 -14.12 2.24 -6.79
N VAL A 54 -12.89 2.50 -7.24
CA VAL A 54 -12.54 3.73 -7.98
C VAL A 54 -13.26 3.76 -9.33
N ARG A 55 -13.28 2.63 -10.06
CA ARG A 55 -14.00 2.53 -11.34
C ARG A 55 -15.51 2.71 -11.17
N ASP A 56 -16.10 2.14 -10.15
CA ASP A 56 -17.54 2.29 -9.88
C ASP A 56 -17.90 3.73 -9.51
N ARG A 57 -17.07 4.41 -8.74
CA ARG A 57 -17.23 5.85 -8.46
C ARG A 57 -17.12 6.69 -9.73
N LEU A 58 -16.20 6.37 -10.64
CA LEU A 58 -16.07 7.02 -11.94
C LEU A 58 -17.29 6.80 -12.81
N ARG A 59 -17.79 5.55 -12.93
CA ARG A 59 -18.99 5.20 -13.73
C ARG A 59 -20.24 5.83 -13.16
N GLY A 60 -20.42 5.78 -11.85
CA GLY A 60 -21.57 6.33 -11.15
C GLY A 60 -21.68 7.85 -11.20
N GLY A 61 -20.63 8.55 -11.61
CA GLY A 61 -20.60 10.01 -11.76
C GLY A 61 -20.80 10.78 -10.47
N LYS A 62 -20.75 10.11 -9.32
CA LYS A 62 -20.95 10.71 -8.00
C LYS A 62 -19.61 11.11 -7.37
N GLY A 63 -19.63 12.22 -6.63
CA GLY A 63 -18.48 12.68 -5.88
C GLY A 63 -17.43 13.42 -6.72
N ARG A 64 -16.24 13.59 -6.11
CA ARG A 64 -15.19 14.48 -6.62
C ARG A 64 -14.39 13.92 -7.80
N LEU A 65 -14.41 12.59 -8.06
CA LEU A 65 -13.56 11.95 -9.07
C LEU A 65 -13.75 12.50 -10.48
N ARG A 66 -15.01 12.85 -10.87
CA ARG A 66 -15.29 13.45 -12.18
C ARG A 66 -15.23 14.98 -12.20
N GLN A 67 -15.18 15.61 -11.04
CA GLN A 67 -15.13 17.07 -10.90
C GLN A 67 -13.69 17.60 -10.83
N ASN A 68 -12.73 16.73 -10.54
CA ASN A 68 -11.32 17.05 -10.42
C ASN A 68 -10.51 16.47 -11.59
N GLY A 69 -9.24 16.86 -11.66
CA GLY A 69 -8.33 16.47 -12.73
C GLY A 69 -7.76 15.04 -12.58
N SER A 70 -6.85 14.72 -13.49
CA SER A 70 -6.13 13.45 -13.53
C SER A 70 -5.30 13.19 -12.26
N ASP A 71 -4.80 14.24 -11.63
CA ASP A 71 -4.07 14.19 -10.37
C ASP A 71 -4.93 13.65 -9.21
N TYR A 72 -6.20 14.06 -9.12
CA TYR A 72 -7.13 13.53 -8.12
C TYR A 72 -7.49 12.06 -8.39
N LEU A 73 -7.57 11.66 -9.65
CA LEU A 73 -7.76 10.26 -10.01
C LEU A 73 -6.54 9.43 -9.59
N LEU A 74 -5.31 9.92 -9.85
CA LEU A 74 -4.11 9.26 -9.37
C LEU A 74 -4.11 9.09 -7.85
N TYR A 75 -4.44 10.18 -7.11
CA TYR A 75 -4.62 10.09 -5.65
C TYR A 75 -5.56 8.96 -5.26
N ALA A 76 -6.75 8.88 -5.87
CA ALA A 76 -7.74 7.87 -5.52
C ALA A 76 -7.27 6.43 -5.81
N LEU A 77 -6.45 6.23 -6.86
CA LEU A 77 -5.85 4.94 -7.17
C LEU A 77 -4.75 4.56 -6.16
N ILE A 78 -3.92 5.53 -5.76
CA ILE A 78 -2.90 5.31 -4.72
C ILE A 78 -3.55 4.99 -3.37
N ASP A 79 -4.58 5.75 -3.00
CA ASP A 79 -5.33 5.58 -1.76
C ASP A 79 -5.95 4.18 -1.67
N ALA A 80 -6.55 3.68 -2.76
CA ALA A 80 -7.09 2.32 -2.82
C ALA A 80 -6.01 1.23 -2.60
N ILE A 81 -4.78 1.44 -3.06
CA ILE A 81 -3.66 0.52 -2.79
C ILE A 81 -3.23 0.60 -1.33
N VAL A 82 -3.17 1.81 -0.77
CA VAL A 82 -2.74 2.02 0.62
C VAL A 82 -3.76 1.44 1.60
N ASP A 83 -5.06 1.53 1.28
CA ASP A 83 -6.12 0.89 2.06
C ASP A 83 -5.93 -0.64 2.15
N GLN A 84 -5.51 -1.29 1.06
CA GLN A 84 -5.19 -2.72 1.06
C GLN A 84 -4.02 -3.09 1.98
N TYR A 85 -3.10 -2.17 2.22
CA TYR A 85 -2.01 -2.43 3.17
C TYR A 85 -2.51 -2.57 4.60
N PHE A 86 -3.53 -1.79 5.00
CA PHE A 86 -4.15 -1.92 6.32
C PHE A 86 -4.83 -3.28 6.49
N GLU A 87 -5.55 -3.76 5.47
CA GLU A 87 -6.19 -5.08 5.48
C GLU A 87 -5.14 -6.21 5.64
N VAL A 88 -4.02 -6.11 4.93
CA VAL A 88 -2.92 -7.08 5.05
C VAL A 88 -2.28 -7.05 6.44
N LEU A 89 -2.12 -5.85 7.03
CA LEU A 89 -1.54 -5.72 8.38
C LEU A 89 -2.49 -6.22 9.46
N GLU A 90 -3.81 -6.03 9.32
CA GLU A 90 -4.82 -6.58 10.21
C GLU A 90 -4.75 -8.11 10.22
N LEU A 91 -4.71 -8.74 9.06
CA LEU A 91 -4.55 -10.19 8.93
C LEU A 91 -3.25 -10.69 9.60
N LEU A 92 -2.13 -9.99 9.40
CA LEU A 92 -0.86 -10.35 10.05
C LEU A 92 -0.92 -10.19 11.56
N GLY A 93 -1.61 -9.17 12.06
CA GLY A 93 -1.86 -8.95 13.48
C GLY A 93 -2.62 -10.13 14.10
N GLU A 94 -3.73 -10.55 13.49
CA GLU A 94 -4.52 -11.71 13.93
C GLU A 94 -3.69 -13.00 13.95
N GLN A 95 -2.87 -13.22 12.94
CA GLN A 95 -1.98 -14.39 12.89
C GLN A 95 -0.93 -14.36 14.01
N ILE A 96 -0.41 -13.19 14.36
CA ILE A 96 0.57 -13.02 15.45
C ILE A 96 -0.10 -13.27 16.80
N GLU A 97 -1.28 -12.73 17.05
CA GLU A 97 -2.04 -12.95 18.27
C GLU A 97 -2.37 -14.45 18.48
N SER A 98 -2.88 -15.10 17.44
CA SER A 98 -3.13 -16.54 17.45
C SER A 98 -1.87 -17.35 17.73
N LEU A 99 -0.73 -16.94 17.17
CA LEU A 99 0.56 -17.58 17.43
C LEU A 99 0.99 -17.42 18.89
N GLN A 100 0.83 -16.23 19.47
CA GLN A 100 1.16 -15.96 20.87
C GLN A 100 0.32 -16.81 21.83
N GLU A 101 -0.98 -16.95 21.57
CA GLU A 101 -1.86 -17.84 22.34
C GLU A 101 -1.38 -19.30 22.30
N ARG A 102 -0.98 -19.78 21.12
CA ARG A 102 -0.45 -21.15 20.95
C ARG A 102 0.88 -21.36 21.67
N VAL A 103 1.77 -20.38 21.65
CA VAL A 103 3.04 -20.40 22.42
C VAL A 103 2.78 -20.54 23.91
N MET A 104 1.78 -19.82 24.42
CA MET A 104 1.42 -19.85 25.86
C MET A 104 0.72 -21.14 26.28
N ALA A 105 -0.10 -21.72 25.39
CA ALA A 105 -0.90 -22.91 25.70
C ALA A 105 -0.10 -24.23 25.66
N ASP A 106 0.69 -24.44 24.60
CA ASP A 106 1.45 -25.68 24.35
C ASP A 106 2.62 -25.42 23.38
N PRO A 107 3.82 -25.09 23.90
CA PRO A 107 4.98 -24.78 23.07
C PRO A 107 5.50 -26.02 22.34
N LYS A 108 5.15 -26.17 21.07
CA LYS A 108 5.60 -27.24 20.18
C LYS A 108 6.73 -26.78 19.23
N PRO A 109 7.59 -27.68 18.76
CA PRO A 109 8.67 -27.35 17.81
C PRO A 109 8.19 -26.67 16.52
N ASP A 110 6.97 -26.97 16.05
CA ASP A 110 6.38 -26.37 14.85
C ASP A 110 6.11 -24.86 15.00
N ILE A 111 5.92 -24.39 16.23
CA ILE A 111 5.70 -22.97 16.52
C ILE A 111 6.90 -22.11 16.08
N LEU A 112 8.12 -22.59 16.23
CA LEU A 112 9.32 -21.88 15.76
C LEU A 112 9.31 -21.65 14.25
N LYS A 113 8.77 -22.62 13.50
CA LYS A 113 8.63 -22.49 12.04
C LYS A 113 7.60 -21.42 11.69
N ASP A 114 6.47 -21.37 12.42
CA ASP A 114 5.43 -20.36 12.22
C ASP A 114 5.95 -18.96 12.58
N ILE A 115 6.70 -18.80 13.67
CA ILE A 115 7.37 -17.55 14.05
C ILE A 115 8.31 -17.08 12.92
N HIS A 116 9.12 -17.99 12.40
CA HIS A 116 10.01 -17.69 11.28
C HIS A 116 9.23 -17.27 10.02
N GLY A 117 8.14 -17.95 9.71
CA GLY A 117 7.27 -17.61 8.58
C GLY A 117 6.71 -16.19 8.69
N LEU A 118 6.15 -15.83 9.84
CA LEU A 118 5.63 -14.48 10.10
C LEU A 118 6.71 -13.40 10.02
N LYS A 119 7.92 -13.66 10.56
CA LYS A 119 9.06 -12.74 10.43
C LYS A 119 9.43 -12.49 8.97
N GLN A 120 9.43 -13.53 8.15
CA GLN A 120 9.71 -13.42 6.71
C GLN A 120 8.63 -12.61 5.99
N GLN A 121 7.35 -12.84 6.29
CA GLN A 121 6.24 -12.10 5.71
C GLN A 121 6.32 -10.62 6.07
N LEU A 122 6.53 -10.27 7.34
CA LEU A 122 6.67 -8.88 7.78
C LEU A 122 7.87 -8.18 7.13
N LEU A 123 9.00 -8.88 7.00
CA LEU A 123 10.18 -8.33 6.29
C LEU A 123 9.87 -8.06 4.81
N PHE A 124 9.11 -8.95 4.18
CA PHE A 124 8.69 -8.82 2.79
C PHE A 124 7.75 -7.63 2.59
N VAL A 125 6.72 -7.48 3.44
CA VAL A 125 5.81 -6.33 3.45
C VAL A 125 6.57 -5.03 3.69
N ARG A 126 7.48 -5.00 4.66
CA ARG A 126 8.32 -3.84 4.94
C ARG A 126 9.12 -3.39 3.71
N ARG A 127 9.75 -4.33 3.00
CA ARG A 127 10.53 -4.02 1.79
C ARG A 127 9.65 -3.48 0.65
N ALA A 128 8.39 -3.89 0.60
CA ALA A 128 7.42 -3.40 -0.38
C ALA A 128 6.96 -1.97 -0.07
N VAL A 129 6.71 -1.66 1.21
CA VAL A 129 6.08 -0.40 1.64
C VAL A 129 7.10 0.70 1.97
N TRP A 130 8.21 0.37 2.63
CA TRP A 130 9.18 1.36 3.11
C TRP A 130 9.62 2.41 2.08
N PRO A 131 9.97 2.04 0.82
CA PRO A 131 10.39 3.03 -0.17
C PRO A 131 9.25 3.90 -0.69
N LEU A 132 7.99 3.53 -0.42
CA LEU A 132 6.82 4.29 -0.88
C LEU A 132 6.73 5.65 -0.18
N ARG A 133 7.19 5.76 1.07
CA ARG A 133 7.28 7.05 1.80
C ARG A 133 7.96 8.12 0.95
N GLU A 134 9.14 7.80 0.41
CA GLU A 134 9.91 8.76 -0.38
C GLU A 134 9.20 9.11 -1.69
N ALA A 135 8.58 8.12 -2.35
CA ALA A 135 7.85 8.34 -3.58
C ALA A 135 6.63 9.26 -3.37
N ILE A 136 5.83 9.01 -2.33
CA ILE A 136 4.64 9.85 -2.00
C ILE A 136 5.06 11.23 -1.50
N ASN A 137 6.12 11.32 -0.68
CA ASN A 137 6.65 12.61 -0.24
C ASN A 137 7.15 13.45 -1.44
N GLY A 138 7.86 12.82 -2.38
CA GLY A 138 8.28 13.46 -3.62
C GLY A 138 7.10 13.99 -4.44
N LEU A 139 6.04 13.19 -4.56
CA LEU A 139 4.82 13.60 -5.26
C LEU A 139 4.14 14.79 -4.55
N SER A 140 4.02 14.77 -3.22
CA SER A 140 3.37 15.85 -2.45
C SER A 140 4.12 17.19 -2.53
N ARG A 141 5.44 17.16 -2.74
CA ARG A 141 6.32 18.33 -2.82
C ARG A 141 6.61 18.81 -4.24
N SER A 142 6.13 18.09 -5.25
CA SER A 142 6.39 18.44 -6.63
C SER A 142 5.74 19.77 -7.01
N ASP A 143 6.45 20.61 -7.77
CA ASP A 143 5.96 21.87 -8.35
C ASP A 143 5.37 21.69 -9.75
N CYS A 144 4.98 20.45 -10.07
CA CYS A 144 4.41 20.14 -11.37
C CYS A 144 3.08 20.88 -11.61
N PRO A 145 2.92 21.55 -12.76
CA PRO A 145 1.76 22.41 -13.04
C PRO A 145 0.44 21.66 -13.22
N PHE A 146 0.46 20.34 -13.39
CA PHE A 146 -0.76 19.51 -13.47
C PHE A 146 -1.06 18.75 -12.18
N LEU A 147 -0.29 18.99 -11.12
CA LEU A 147 -0.59 18.52 -9.77
C LEU A 147 -1.10 19.70 -8.92
N HIS A 148 -2.42 19.78 -8.77
CA HIS A 148 -3.06 20.92 -8.11
C HIS A 148 -2.83 20.92 -6.59
N GLU A 149 -2.71 22.09 -6.00
CA GLU A 149 -2.56 22.24 -4.53
C GLU A 149 -3.70 21.60 -3.75
N SER A 150 -4.92 21.65 -4.29
CA SER A 150 -6.09 20.99 -3.69
C SER A 150 -5.95 19.46 -3.63
N THR A 151 -5.22 18.84 -4.57
CA THR A 151 -4.94 17.41 -4.59
C THR A 151 -3.77 17.06 -3.67
N LYS A 152 -2.77 17.93 -3.56
CA LYS A 152 -1.61 17.72 -2.68
C LYS A 152 -2.01 17.52 -1.21
N ILE A 153 -3.10 18.10 -0.75
CA ILE A 153 -3.63 17.90 0.60
C ILE A 153 -3.97 16.41 0.81
N PHE A 154 -4.67 15.79 -0.13
CA PHE A 154 -5.03 14.37 -0.07
C PHE A 154 -3.80 13.46 -0.21
N ILE A 155 -2.80 13.85 -1.01
CA ILE A 155 -1.54 13.10 -1.13
C ILE A 155 -0.75 13.15 0.19
N ARG A 156 -0.82 14.25 0.95
CA ARG A 156 -0.23 14.32 2.30
C ARG A 156 -0.92 13.39 3.28
N ASP A 157 -2.25 13.28 3.22
CA ASP A 157 -3.00 12.31 4.03
C ASP A 157 -2.56 10.89 3.71
N VAL A 158 -2.37 10.56 2.42
CA VAL A 158 -1.81 9.24 2.01
C VAL A 158 -0.38 9.05 2.56
N TYR A 159 0.46 10.09 2.55
CA TYR A 159 1.79 10.02 3.15
C TYR A 159 1.72 9.66 4.65
N ASP A 160 0.83 10.31 5.38
CA ASP A 160 0.63 10.03 6.81
C ASP A 160 0.15 8.59 7.05
N HIS A 161 -0.76 8.08 6.20
CA HIS A 161 -1.16 6.67 6.23
C HIS A 161 0.02 5.73 5.96
N VAL A 162 0.89 6.03 4.99
CA VAL A 162 2.08 5.21 4.72
C VAL A 162 3.05 5.22 5.90
N VAL A 163 3.21 6.35 6.60
CA VAL A 163 4.00 6.42 7.84
C VAL A 163 3.41 5.51 8.91
N GLN A 164 2.09 5.60 9.14
CA GLN A 164 1.37 4.76 10.10
C GLN A 164 1.52 3.27 9.77
N ILE A 165 1.43 2.89 8.50
CA ILE A 165 1.63 1.51 8.04
C ILE A 165 3.04 1.02 8.38
N VAL A 166 4.07 1.84 8.13
CA VAL A 166 5.46 1.49 8.45
C VAL A 166 5.63 1.28 9.96
N ASP A 167 5.07 2.16 10.78
CA ASP A 167 5.14 2.06 12.24
C ASP A 167 4.41 0.80 12.74
N THR A 168 3.26 0.48 12.16
CA THR A 168 2.53 -0.76 12.46
C THR A 168 3.35 -2.00 12.11
N ILE A 169 4.02 -2.02 10.95
CA ILE A 169 4.92 -3.14 10.58
C ILE A 169 6.03 -3.33 11.61
N GLU A 170 6.66 -2.25 12.08
CA GLU A 170 7.71 -2.36 13.10
C GLU A 170 7.15 -2.88 14.44
N THR A 171 5.97 -2.43 14.86
CA THR A 171 5.28 -2.95 16.06
C THR A 171 5.00 -4.46 15.94
N LEU A 172 4.43 -4.90 14.81
CA LEU A 172 4.16 -6.32 14.59
C LEU A 172 5.45 -7.17 14.59
N ARG A 173 6.55 -6.63 14.04
CA ARG A 173 7.87 -7.29 14.08
C ARG A 173 8.41 -7.44 15.50
N GLU A 174 8.23 -6.42 16.35
CA GLU A 174 8.60 -6.48 17.75
C GLU A 174 7.77 -7.53 18.49
N MET A 175 6.46 -7.59 18.27
CA MET A 175 5.57 -8.59 18.86
C MET A 175 6.00 -10.02 18.51
N VAL A 176 6.29 -10.31 17.23
CA VAL A 176 6.79 -11.63 16.81
C VAL A 176 8.17 -11.92 17.42
N SER A 177 9.02 -10.91 17.58
CA SER A 177 10.34 -11.10 18.17
C SER A 177 10.30 -11.37 19.67
N ALA A 178 9.31 -10.81 20.37
CA ALA A 178 9.08 -11.07 21.79
C ALA A 178 8.46 -12.46 22.07
N SER A 179 7.97 -13.15 21.04
CA SER A 179 7.39 -14.50 21.13
C SER A 179 8.45 -15.63 21.06
N LEU A 180 9.75 -15.28 20.99
CA LEU A 180 10.90 -16.20 21.01
C LEU A 180 11.46 -16.34 22.41
#